data_ce02c87143066d5f37aa4f031377ed0f
#
_entry.id   ce02c87143066d5f37aa4f031377ed0f
#
_cell.length_a   1.000
_cell.length_b   1.000
_cell.length_c   1.000
_cell.angle_alpha   90.00
_cell.angle_beta   90.00
_cell.angle_gamma   90.00
#
_symmetry.space_group_name_H-M   'P 1'
#
loop_
_entity.id
_entity.type
_entity.pdbx_description
1 polymer ?
#
loop_
_entity_poly.entity_id
_entity_poly.type
_entity_poly.pdbx_seq_one_letter_code
_entity_poly.pdbx_strand_id
1 'polypeptide(L)'
;MNLNEVVSVKNMRESDAHTIAEHTTSAELMHRAAQGIFDAVQFNGKVAIVCGKGNNGGDGYALACILLEHGITPTVFRVSDKSSPDGLYYYKTAVSHGAEEASLAVPAALNGFDIVVDCLLGTGFSGTVKGEIQNAIEQINASGAYVISADINSGINGDTGVAEIAVNSDLTVSIGAYKTGMFLNDAPYFIDKLTNADIGIHILREEYKLIDFEHLHMFEGYGSCVMTTEEFFEKTGYSPETCSIAECIAQLSRDERKTYVVKTEHSAVIADLKYVYFCADYIK
;
A
#
# COMPACT_ATOMS: atom_id res chain seq x y z
N MET A 1 -13.99 -18.01 7.85
CA MET A 1 -13.79 -16.61 7.51
C MET A 1 -12.28 -16.38 7.59
N ASN A 2 -11.59 -16.35 6.47
CA ASN A 2 -10.21 -15.86 6.46
C ASN A 2 -10.34 -14.35 6.61
N LEU A 3 -10.17 -13.87 7.84
CA LEU A 3 -10.06 -12.44 8.10
C LEU A 3 -8.73 -12.02 7.49
N ASN A 4 -8.76 -11.17 6.47
CA ASN A 4 -7.57 -10.56 5.94
C ASN A 4 -6.80 -9.91 7.09
N GLU A 5 -5.49 -10.18 7.16
CA GLU A 5 -4.67 -9.66 8.24
C GLU A 5 -4.27 -8.22 7.95
N VAL A 6 -4.30 -7.38 8.98
CA VAL A 6 -3.74 -6.04 8.98
C VAL A 6 -2.50 -6.07 9.88
N VAL A 7 -1.38 -5.64 9.37
CA VAL A 7 -0.09 -5.73 10.07
C VAL A 7 0.68 -4.41 10.06
N SER A 8 1.58 -4.26 11.03
CA SER A 8 2.58 -3.20 11.01
C SER A 8 3.62 -3.44 9.91
N VAL A 9 4.26 -2.38 9.43
CA VAL A 9 5.38 -2.48 8.48
C VAL A 9 6.51 -3.35 9.03
N LYS A 10 6.75 -3.27 10.34
CA LYS A 10 7.77 -4.11 10.99
C LYS A 10 7.44 -5.60 10.88
N ASN A 11 6.20 -5.99 11.22
CA ASN A 11 5.77 -7.38 11.12
C ASN A 11 5.80 -7.86 9.67
N MET A 12 5.35 -7.02 8.72
CA MET A 12 5.41 -7.36 7.29
C MET A 12 6.83 -7.68 6.84
N ARG A 13 7.81 -6.83 7.18
CA ARG A 13 9.23 -7.05 6.85
C ARG A 13 9.82 -8.30 7.48
N GLU A 14 9.52 -8.56 8.75
CA GLU A 14 10.00 -9.74 9.45
C GLU A 14 9.39 -11.01 8.84
N SER A 15 8.10 -10.97 8.49
CA SER A 15 7.38 -12.07 7.84
C SER A 15 7.89 -12.34 6.42
N ASP A 16 8.18 -11.30 5.65
CA ASP A 16 8.79 -11.39 4.32
C ASP A 16 10.18 -12.04 4.41
N ALA A 17 11.04 -11.53 5.30
CA ALA A 17 12.38 -12.08 5.50
C ALA A 17 12.35 -13.56 5.96
N HIS A 18 11.42 -13.92 6.85
CA HIS A 18 11.22 -15.30 7.28
C HIS A 18 10.76 -16.20 6.14
N THR A 19 9.78 -15.72 5.35
CA THR A 19 9.27 -16.47 4.19
C THR A 19 10.36 -16.73 3.15
N ILE A 20 11.22 -15.74 2.89
CA ILE A 20 12.37 -15.88 1.99
C ILE A 20 13.39 -16.89 2.56
N ALA A 21 13.66 -16.85 3.86
CA ALA A 21 14.64 -17.73 4.46
C ALA A 21 14.21 -19.20 4.48
N GLU A 22 12.92 -19.48 4.68
CA GLU A 22 12.42 -20.82 4.99
C GLU A 22 11.61 -21.46 3.84
N HIS A 23 11.01 -20.67 2.92
CA HIS A 23 9.97 -21.19 2.03
C HIS A 23 10.17 -20.89 0.55
N THR A 24 10.81 -19.78 0.18
CA THR A 24 10.91 -19.36 -1.23
C THR A 24 12.08 -18.41 -1.44
N THR A 25 12.27 -17.92 -2.65
CA THR A 25 13.27 -16.89 -2.96
C THR A 25 12.65 -15.50 -3.04
N SER A 26 13.46 -14.45 -2.84
CA SER A 26 12.99 -13.06 -3.00
C SER A 26 12.54 -12.76 -4.44
N ALA A 27 13.20 -13.33 -5.44
CA ALA A 27 12.80 -13.20 -6.83
C ALA A 27 11.44 -13.85 -7.11
N GLU A 28 11.14 -15.00 -6.51
CA GLU A 28 9.85 -15.66 -6.63
C GLU A 28 8.73 -14.86 -5.93
N LEU A 29 9.00 -14.29 -4.74
CA LEU A 29 8.00 -13.41 -4.08
C LEU A 29 7.73 -12.16 -4.92
N MET A 30 8.75 -11.57 -5.51
CA MET A 30 8.61 -10.44 -6.43
C MET A 30 7.76 -10.80 -7.67
N HIS A 31 7.95 -11.99 -8.21
CA HIS A 31 7.10 -12.48 -9.31
C HIS A 31 5.64 -12.65 -8.87
N ARG A 32 5.40 -13.23 -7.69
CA ARG A 32 4.03 -13.39 -7.15
C ARG A 32 3.37 -12.05 -6.85
N ALA A 33 4.12 -11.06 -6.36
CA ALA A 33 3.63 -9.71 -6.16
C ALA A 33 3.17 -9.09 -7.49
N ALA A 34 4.00 -9.17 -8.52
CA ALA A 34 3.67 -8.72 -9.87
C ALA A 34 2.47 -9.46 -10.47
N GLN A 35 2.37 -10.78 -10.27
CA GLN A 35 1.22 -11.57 -10.70
C GLN A 35 -0.06 -11.13 -9.97
N GLY A 36 0.02 -10.87 -8.66
CA GLY A 36 -1.12 -10.37 -7.89
C GLY A 36 -1.61 -9.00 -8.37
N ILE A 37 -0.70 -8.10 -8.76
CA ILE A 37 -1.07 -6.82 -9.38
C ILE A 37 -1.74 -7.06 -10.74
N PHE A 38 -1.18 -7.96 -11.56
CA PHE A 38 -1.74 -8.30 -12.86
C PHE A 38 -3.16 -8.88 -12.76
N ASP A 39 -3.39 -9.80 -11.82
CA ASP A 39 -4.68 -10.46 -11.61
C ASP A 39 -5.75 -9.52 -11.05
N ALA A 40 -5.35 -8.45 -10.35
CA ALA A 40 -6.28 -7.48 -9.76
C ALA A 40 -6.93 -6.56 -10.79
N VAL A 41 -6.39 -6.45 -12.01
CA VAL A 41 -6.77 -5.46 -13.02
C VAL A 41 -6.84 -6.07 -14.41
N GLN A 42 -7.78 -5.60 -15.22
CA GLN A 42 -7.76 -5.86 -16.66
C GLN A 42 -6.88 -4.79 -17.35
N PHE A 43 -5.68 -5.17 -17.74
CA PHE A 43 -4.78 -4.28 -18.46
C PHE A 43 -5.22 -4.13 -19.93
N ASN A 44 -5.70 -2.95 -20.27
CA ASN A 44 -6.13 -2.60 -21.63
C ASN A 44 -5.49 -1.27 -22.05
N GLY A 45 -5.11 -1.14 -23.32
CA GLY A 45 -4.54 0.09 -23.85
C GLY A 45 -3.05 0.26 -23.53
N LYS A 46 -2.59 1.49 -23.44
CA LYS A 46 -1.19 1.85 -23.17
C LYS A 46 -0.91 1.84 -21.68
N VAL A 47 0.08 1.08 -21.26
CA VAL A 47 0.46 0.92 -19.86
C VAL A 47 1.81 1.58 -19.59
N ALA A 48 1.84 2.49 -18.62
CA ALA A 48 3.08 3.04 -18.04
C ALA A 48 3.33 2.40 -16.67
N ILE A 49 4.57 2.05 -16.37
CA ILE A 49 5.00 1.56 -15.05
C ILE A 49 6.08 2.50 -14.53
N VAL A 50 5.84 3.16 -13.41
CA VAL A 50 6.76 4.13 -12.83
C VAL A 50 7.49 3.48 -11.65
N CYS A 51 8.78 3.20 -11.83
CA CYS A 51 9.57 2.36 -10.95
C CYS A 51 10.59 3.15 -10.11
N GLY A 52 10.57 2.90 -8.80
CA GLY A 52 11.57 3.37 -7.86
C GLY A 52 12.80 2.46 -7.77
N LYS A 53 13.69 2.76 -6.82
CA LYS A 53 14.96 2.04 -6.62
C LYS A 53 14.86 0.77 -5.76
N GLY A 54 13.74 0.59 -5.03
CA GLY A 54 13.55 -0.48 -4.05
C GLY A 54 12.89 -1.73 -4.65
N ASN A 55 12.42 -2.61 -3.77
CA ASN A 55 11.71 -3.83 -4.18
C ASN A 55 10.39 -3.52 -4.86
N ASN A 56 9.67 -2.47 -4.45
CA ASN A 56 8.44 -2.05 -5.14
C ASN A 56 8.69 -1.70 -6.62
N GLY A 57 9.83 -1.03 -6.93
CA GLY A 57 10.28 -0.86 -8.32
C GLY A 57 10.57 -2.20 -9.02
N GLY A 58 11.10 -3.16 -8.27
CA GLY A 58 11.32 -4.53 -8.74
C GLY A 58 10.02 -5.24 -9.12
N ASP A 59 8.98 -5.10 -8.29
CA ASP A 59 7.63 -5.62 -8.58
C ASP A 59 7.09 -5.02 -9.88
N GLY A 60 7.33 -3.72 -10.13
CA GLY A 60 6.99 -3.06 -11.39
C GLY A 60 7.72 -3.64 -12.59
N TYR A 61 9.01 -3.97 -12.47
CA TYR A 61 9.76 -4.62 -13.57
C TYR A 61 9.30 -6.06 -13.80
N ALA A 62 8.97 -6.80 -12.73
CA ALA A 62 8.40 -8.14 -12.85
C ALA A 62 7.01 -8.09 -13.50
N LEU A 63 6.19 -7.09 -13.19
CA LEU A 63 4.91 -6.83 -13.87
C LEU A 63 5.12 -6.53 -15.36
N ALA A 64 6.15 -5.77 -15.72
CA ALA A 64 6.48 -5.53 -17.14
C ALA A 64 6.76 -6.84 -17.88
N CYS A 65 7.45 -7.81 -17.26
CA CYS A 65 7.67 -9.13 -17.86
C CYS A 65 6.34 -9.87 -18.07
N ILE A 66 5.46 -9.89 -17.07
CA ILE A 66 4.16 -10.56 -17.16
C ILE A 66 3.29 -9.93 -18.25
N LEU A 67 3.24 -8.60 -18.34
CA LEU A 67 2.50 -7.90 -19.40
C LEU A 67 2.99 -8.30 -20.80
N LEU A 68 4.31 -8.39 -21.00
CA LEU A 68 4.92 -8.84 -22.27
C LEU A 68 4.53 -10.28 -22.61
N GLU A 69 4.50 -11.18 -21.63
CA GLU A 69 4.04 -12.56 -21.81
C GLU A 69 2.57 -12.64 -22.27
N HIS A 70 1.76 -11.64 -21.89
CA HIS A 70 0.36 -11.51 -22.31
C HIS A 70 0.15 -10.63 -23.56
N GLY A 71 1.24 -10.26 -24.25
CA GLY A 71 1.18 -9.50 -25.50
C GLY A 71 0.92 -7.99 -25.31
N ILE A 72 1.09 -7.48 -24.09
CA ILE A 72 0.97 -6.05 -23.77
C ILE A 72 2.37 -5.47 -23.62
N THR A 73 2.73 -4.49 -24.44
CA THR A 73 4.03 -3.82 -24.34
C THR A 73 3.94 -2.63 -23.40
N PRO A 74 4.51 -2.69 -22.18
CA PRO A 74 4.51 -1.57 -21.26
C PRO A 74 5.65 -0.60 -21.59
N THR A 75 5.45 0.67 -21.19
CA THR A 75 6.53 1.66 -21.12
C THR A 75 6.98 1.82 -19.67
N VAL A 76 8.25 1.58 -19.41
CA VAL A 76 8.86 1.66 -18.07
C VAL A 76 9.52 3.02 -17.88
N PHE A 77 9.15 3.70 -16.81
CA PHE A 77 9.75 4.96 -16.36
C PHE A 77 10.57 4.71 -15.09
N ARG A 78 11.87 4.98 -15.15
CA ARG A 78 12.77 4.79 -14.01
C ARG A 78 13.13 6.14 -13.39
N VAL A 79 12.90 6.28 -12.09
CA VAL A 79 13.35 7.47 -11.33
C VAL A 79 14.77 7.33 -10.77
N SER A 80 15.43 6.18 -10.99
CA SER A 80 16.79 5.94 -10.51
C SER A 80 17.45 4.83 -11.31
N ASP A 81 18.75 4.94 -11.56
CA ASP A 81 19.56 3.85 -12.14
C ASP A 81 19.85 2.72 -11.14
N LYS A 82 19.58 2.94 -9.86
CA LYS A 82 19.73 1.91 -8.82
C LYS A 82 18.46 1.06 -8.75
N SER A 83 18.64 -0.22 -8.50
CA SER A 83 17.57 -1.19 -8.26
C SER A 83 18.04 -2.23 -7.24
N SER A 84 17.11 -2.93 -6.58
CA SER A 84 17.47 -4.15 -5.84
C SER A 84 18.04 -5.21 -6.80
N PRO A 85 18.78 -6.22 -6.30
CA PRO A 85 19.33 -7.27 -7.16
C PRO A 85 18.28 -7.97 -8.02
N ASP A 86 17.15 -8.36 -7.43
CA ASP A 86 16.05 -9.00 -8.15
C ASP A 86 15.35 -8.02 -9.10
N GLY A 87 15.15 -6.77 -8.66
CA GLY A 87 14.62 -5.71 -9.54
C GLY A 87 15.51 -5.47 -10.76
N LEU A 88 16.83 -5.51 -10.61
CA LEU A 88 17.75 -5.37 -11.74
C LEU A 88 17.66 -6.58 -12.71
N TYR A 89 17.45 -7.77 -12.17
CA TYR A 89 17.21 -8.96 -12.99
C TYR A 89 15.94 -8.80 -13.84
N TYR A 90 14.80 -8.47 -13.21
CA TYR A 90 13.52 -8.28 -13.92
C TYR A 90 13.56 -7.10 -14.90
N TYR A 91 14.20 -5.99 -14.52
CA TYR A 91 14.39 -4.86 -15.43
C TYR A 91 15.10 -5.28 -16.73
N LYS A 92 16.26 -5.97 -16.61
CA LYS A 92 17.02 -6.44 -17.78
C LYS A 92 16.21 -7.42 -18.62
N THR A 93 15.46 -8.29 -17.96
CA THR A 93 14.56 -9.26 -18.61
C THR A 93 13.48 -8.53 -19.39
N ALA A 94 12.75 -7.59 -18.78
CA ALA A 94 11.70 -6.82 -19.42
C ALA A 94 12.19 -6.06 -20.65
N VAL A 95 13.31 -5.33 -20.53
CA VAL A 95 13.91 -4.59 -21.66
C VAL A 95 14.35 -5.53 -22.78
N SER A 96 14.98 -6.65 -22.46
CA SER A 96 15.42 -7.63 -23.48
C SER A 96 14.25 -8.31 -24.19
N HIS A 97 13.06 -8.32 -23.60
CA HIS A 97 11.84 -8.87 -24.19
C HIS A 97 10.94 -7.79 -24.83
N GLY A 98 11.39 -6.54 -24.88
CA GLY A 98 10.75 -5.48 -25.66
C GLY A 98 9.90 -4.49 -24.86
N ALA A 99 10.05 -4.42 -23.53
CA ALA A 99 9.51 -3.29 -22.78
C ALA A 99 10.13 -1.97 -23.30
N GLU A 100 9.30 -0.96 -23.48
CA GLU A 100 9.74 0.37 -23.85
C GLU A 100 10.30 1.12 -22.64
N GLU A 101 11.22 2.03 -22.86
CA GLU A 101 11.78 2.90 -21.81
C GLU A 101 11.51 4.37 -22.12
N ALA A 102 11.12 5.13 -21.11
CA ALA A 102 10.92 6.57 -21.23
C ALA A 102 11.35 7.30 -19.96
N SER A 103 11.40 8.63 -20.03
CA SER A 103 11.90 9.49 -18.96
C SER A 103 10.82 10.46 -18.46
N LEU A 104 10.71 10.61 -17.13
CA LEU A 104 9.90 11.64 -16.47
C LEU A 104 10.55 13.03 -16.46
N ALA A 105 11.72 13.20 -17.06
CA ALA A 105 12.35 14.51 -17.20
C ALA A 105 11.56 15.45 -18.15
N VAL A 106 10.69 14.87 -18.99
CA VAL A 106 9.80 15.64 -19.85
C VAL A 106 8.48 15.91 -19.08
N PRO A 107 8.02 17.18 -19.02
CA PRO A 107 6.71 17.48 -18.42
C PRO A 107 5.58 16.71 -19.10
N ALA A 108 4.61 16.25 -18.30
CA ALA A 108 3.45 15.50 -18.79
C ALA A 108 3.83 14.20 -19.57
N ALA A 109 4.94 13.55 -19.21
CA ALA A 109 5.43 12.33 -19.85
C ALA A 109 4.43 11.16 -19.77
N LEU A 110 3.53 11.19 -18.80
CA LEU A 110 2.50 10.16 -18.58
C LEU A 110 1.17 10.46 -19.27
N ASN A 111 1.05 11.59 -20.01
CA ASN A 111 -0.18 11.89 -20.73
C ASN A 111 -0.40 10.92 -21.89
N GLY A 112 -1.64 10.45 -22.03
CA GLY A 112 -2.04 9.55 -23.12
C GLY A 112 -1.75 8.06 -22.86
N PHE A 113 -1.32 7.70 -21.66
CA PHE A 113 -1.43 6.35 -21.16
C PHE A 113 -2.84 6.11 -20.62
N ASP A 114 -3.33 4.89 -20.79
CA ASP A 114 -4.64 4.47 -20.29
C ASP A 114 -4.54 3.99 -18.83
N ILE A 115 -3.40 3.37 -18.50
CA ILE A 115 -3.08 2.86 -17.16
C ILE A 115 -1.69 3.34 -16.77
N VAL A 116 -1.57 3.83 -15.52
CA VAL A 116 -0.29 4.13 -14.88
C VAL A 116 -0.16 3.30 -13.61
N VAL A 117 0.93 2.53 -13.50
CA VAL A 117 1.22 1.74 -12.31
C VAL A 117 2.30 2.45 -11.49
N ASP A 118 1.97 2.82 -10.27
CA ASP A 118 2.88 3.39 -9.28
C ASP A 118 3.62 2.26 -8.55
N CYS A 119 4.91 2.14 -8.85
CA CYS A 119 5.87 1.27 -8.18
C CYS A 119 7.06 2.07 -7.65
N LEU A 120 6.85 3.33 -7.22
CA LEU A 120 7.95 4.21 -6.78
C LEU A 120 8.46 3.85 -5.38
N LEU A 121 7.54 3.86 -4.40
CA LEU A 121 7.82 3.64 -2.98
C LEU A 121 6.84 2.60 -2.43
N GLY A 122 7.34 1.63 -1.69
CA GLY A 122 6.51 0.68 -0.92
C GLY A 122 6.56 0.99 0.57
N THR A 123 6.17 0.03 1.39
CA THR A 123 6.12 0.12 2.87
C THR A 123 7.45 0.51 3.53
N GLY A 124 8.55 0.45 2.80
CA GLY A 124 9.86 0.91 3.25
C GLY A 124 10.01 2.43 3.41
N PHE A 125 9.07 3.20 2.90
CA PHE A 125 9.16 4.66 2.91
C PHE A 125 8.85 5.25 4.29
N SER A 126 9.65 6.27 4.66
CA SER A 126 9.40 7.13 5.82
C SER A 126 10.02 8.50 5.56
N GLY A 127 9.42 9.54 6.11
CA GLY A 127 9.87 10.93 5.96
C GLY A 127 9.15 11.68 4.83
N THR A 128 9.79 12.70 4.27
CA THR A 128 9.20 13.62 3.30
C THR A 128 9.59 13.25 1.87
N VAL A 129 8.62 13.23 0.98
CA VAL A 129 8.83 13.06 -0.47
C VAL A 129 9.49 14.32 -1.06
N LYS A 130 10.54 14.17 -1.88
CA LYS A 130 11.28 15.29 -2.49
C LYS A 130 11.88 14.91 -3.86
N GLY A 131 12.21 15.93 -4.63
CA GLY A 131 13.00 15.78 -5.87
C GLY A 131 12.32 14.95 -6.95
N GLU A 132 13.03 13.98 -7.52
CA GLU A 132 12.53 13.16 -8.62
C GLU A 132 11.29 12.33 -8.25
N ILE A 133 11.21 11.84 -7.02
CA ILE A 133 10.03 11.12 -6.53
C ILE A 133 8.81 12.04 -6.46
N GLN A 134 8.98 13.27 -5.96
CA GLN A 134 7.90 14.25 -5.92
C GLN A 134 7.40 14.58 -7.34
N ASN A 135 8.32 14.86 -8.27
CA ASN A 135 7.98 15.10 -9.67
C ASN A 135 7.23 13.92 -10.30
N ALA A 136 7.65 12.69 -9.97
CA ALA A 136 7.00 11.48 -10.47
C ALA A 136 5.55 11.37 -9.94
N ILE A 137 5.34 11.57 -8.64
CA ILE A 137 4.00 11.56 -8.02
C ILE A 137 3.11 12.64 -8.65
N GLU A 138 3.63 13.86 -8.80
CA GLU A 138 2.89 14.96 -9.42
C GLU A 138 2.46 14.64 -10.87
N GLN A 139 3.35 14.01 -11.66
CA GLN A 139 3.02 13.58 -13.02
C GLN A 139 2.03 12.42 -13.06
N ILE A 140 2.12 11.46 -12.14
CA ILE A 140 1.15 10.38 -12.01
C ILE A 140 -0.24 10.97 -11.72
N ASN A 141 -0.34 11.83 -10.73
CA ASN A 141 -1.60 12.46 -10.33
C ASN A 141 -2.20 13.37 -11.43
N ALA A 142 -1.37 13.90 -12.31
CA ALA A 142 -1.80 14.76 -13.43
C ALA A 142 -2.02 13.99 -14.74
N SER A 143 -1.77 12.68 -14.80
CA SER A 143 -1.78 11.88 -16.03
C SER A 143 -3.17 11.74 -16.68
N GLY A 144 -4.23 11.74 -15.86
CA GLY A 144 -5.60 11.43 -16.28
C GLY A 144 -5.83 9.95 -16.63
N ALA A 145 -4.85 9.08 -16.38
CA ALA A 145 -4.93 7.63 -16.56
C ALA A 145 -5.65 6.96 -15.38
N TYR A 146 -6.01 5.69 -15.54
CA TYR A 146 -6.38 4.83 -14.41
C TYR A 146 -5.11 4.49 -13.62
N VAL A 147 -5.04 4.92 -12.36
CA VAL A 147 -3.84 4.80 -11.52
C VAL A 147 -3.94 3.60 -10.60
N ILE A 148 -2.93 2.72 -10.65
CA ILE A 148 -2.81 1.57 -9.77
C ILE A 148 -1.57 1.76 -8.91
N SER A 149 -1.70 1.73 -7.58
CA SER A 149 -0.54 1.71 -6.67
C SER A 149 -0.22 0.29 -6.22
N ALA A 150 1.03 -0.13 -6.41
CA ALA A 150 1.56 -1.40 -5.93
C ALA A 150 2.01 -1.29 -4.48
N ASP A 151 1.64 -2.25 -3.66
CA ASP A 151 1.94 -2.39 -2.24
C ASP A 151 1.25 -1.32 -1.37
N ILE A 152 1.55 -0.06 -1.56
CA ILE A 152 0.95 1.12 -0.92
C ILE A 152 1.17 2.33 -1.83
N ASN A 153 0.28 3.31 -1.79
CA ASN A 153 0.44 4.54 -2.58
C ASN A 153 1.75 5.24 -2.20
N SER A 154 2.56 5.52 -3.19
CA SER A 154 3.84 6.19 -2.97
C SER A 154 3.66 7.55 -2.30
N GLY A 155 4.32 7.72 -1.17
CA GLY A 155 4.22 8.90 -0.31
C GLY A 155 3.48 8.67 1.00
N ILE A 156 2.66 7.63 1.12
CA ILE A 156 1.98 7.26 2.38
C ILE A 156 2.94 6.50 3.30
N ASN A 157 2.96 6.87 4.57
CA ASN A 157 3.66 6.09 5.59
C ASN A 157 2.87 4.83 5.94
N GLY A 158 3.47 3.65 5.78
CA GLY A 158 2.81 2.35 5.90
C GLY A 158 2.30 1.99 7.29
N ASP A 159 2.81 2.63 8.36
CA ASP A 159 2.34 2.42 9.74
C ASP A 159 1.32 3.48 10.17
N THR A 160 1.54 4.74 9.79
CA THR A 160 0.76 5.87 10.30
C THR A 160 -0.28 6.41 9.34
N GLY A 161 -0.14 6.17 8.04
CA GLY A 161 -1.01 6.74 7.01
C GLY A 161 -0.77 8.21 6.70
N VAL A 162 0.21 8.85 7.37
CA VAL A 162 0.53 10.27 7.15
C VAL A 162 1.20 10.46 5.80
N ALA A 163 0.77 11.47 5.06
CA ALA A 163 1.34 11.86 3.78
C ALA A 163 1.15 13.37 3.51
N GLU A 164 2.24 14.08 3.21
CA GLU A 164 2.17 15.47 2.71
C GLU A 164 1.80 15.50 1.23
N ILE A 165 2.33 14.55 0.47
CA ILE A 165 2.06 14.31 -0.93
C ILE A 165 2.12 12.80 -1.20
N ALA A 166 1.13 12.27 -1.90
CA ALA A 166 1.06 10.87 -2.28
C ALA A 166 0.41 10.70 -3.65
N VAL A 167 0.54 9.52 -4.21
CA VAL A 167 -0.19 9.12 -5.41
C VAL A 167 -1.68 8.96 -5.07
N ASN A 168 -2.54 9.59 -5.85
CA ASN A 168 -3.98 9.31 -5.85
C ASN A 168 -4.23 8.11 -6.74
N SER A 169 -4.65 7.00 -6.18
CA SER A 169 -4.91 5.78 -6.95
C SER A 169 -6.40 5.49 -7.09
N ASP A 170 -6.79 4.99 -8.26
CA ASP A 170 -8.09 4.37 -8.47
C ASP A 170 -8.16 2.97 -7.85
N LEU A 171 -6.99 2.32 -7.74
CA LEU A 171 -6.85 1.03 -7.07
C LEU A 171 -5.48 0.90 -6.41
N THR A 172 -5.46 0.54 -5.14
CA THR A 172 -4.25 0.10 -4.44
C THR A 172 -4.29 -1.41 -4.28
N VAL A 173 -3.24 -2.09 -4.73
CA VAL A 173 -3.06 -3.53 -4.55
C VAL A 173 -2.02 -3.75 -3.46
N SER A 174 -2.49 -3.98 -2.23
CA SER A 174 -1.61 -4.35 -1.11
C SER A 174 -0.97 -5.71 -1.37
N ILE A 175 0.28 -5.90 -1.00
CA ILE A 175 1.04 -7.14 -1.23
C ILE A 175 1.20 -7.90 0.09
N GLY A 176 0.76 -9.17 0.11
CA GLY A 176 0.84 -10.08 1.25
C GLY A 176 -0.24 -9.83 2.29
N ALA A 177 -0.19 -8.72 2.99
CA ALA A 177 -1.20 -8.30 3.97
C ALA A 177 -1.45 -6.80 3.90
N TYR A 178 -2.59 -6.34 4.40
CA TYR A 178 -2.86 -4.91 4.56
C TYR A 178 -1.94 -4.29 5.62
N LYS A 179 -1.51 -3.04 5.41
CA LYS A 179 -0.69 -2.28 6.36
C LYS A 179 -1.57 -1.32 7.15
N THR A 180 -1.28 -1.14 8.43
CA THR A 180 -2.08 -0.27 9.31
C THR A 180 -2.27 1.13 8.75
N GLY A 181 -1.24 1.71 8.15
CA GLY A 181 -1.28 3.05 7.56
C GLY A 181 -2.29 3.24 6.42
N MET A 182 -2.71 2.16 5.75
CA MET A 182 -3.72 2.25 4.69
C MET A 182 -5.11 2.69 5.18
N PHE A 183 -5.36 2.61 6.50
CA PHE A 183 -6.64 2.89 7.13
C PHE A 183 -6.62 4.16 7.98
N LEU A 184 -5.49 4.86 8.06
CA LEU A 184 -5.23 5.90 9.04
C LEU A 184 -4.94 7.25 8.41
N ASN A 185 -5.21 8.31 9.14
CA ASN A 185 -4.84 9.71 8.84
C ASN A 185 -5.17 10.12 7.40
N ASP A 186 -4.14 10.41 6.58
CA ASP A 186 -4.31 10.94 5.23
C ASP A 186 -4.61 9.86 4.18
N ALA A 187 -4.27 8.59 4.45
CA ALA A 187 -4.35 7.52 3.47
C ALA A 187 -5.74 7.35 2.81
N PRO A 188 -6.87 7.43 3.54
CA PRO A 188 -8.20 7.33 2.95
C PRO A 188 -8.52 8.38 1.87
N TYR A 189 -7.79 9.50 1.84
CA TYR A 189 -7.98 10.54 0.81
C TYR A 189 -7.21 10.27 -0.47
N PHE A 190 -6.27 9.31 -0.46
CA PHE A 190 -5.43 8.94 -1.60
C PHE A 190 -5.79 7.58 -2.23
N ILE A 191 -6.63 6.79 -1.56
CA ILE A 191 -7.01 5.43 -1.96
C ILE A 191 -8.50 5.40 -2.31
N ASP A 192 -8.87 5.24 -3.61
CA ASP A 192 -10.28 5.08 -3.99
C ASP A 192 -10.75 3.64 -3.72
N LYS A 193 -9.95 2.64 -4.11
CA LYS A 193 -10.23 1.22 -3.86
C LYS A 193 -8.99 0.51 -3.37
N LEU A 194 -9.20 -0.43 -2.45
CA LEU A 194 -8.13 -1.22 -1.84
C LEU A 194 -8.42 -2.71 -1.97
N THR A 195 -7.44 -3.47 -2.43
CA THR A 195 -7.48 -4.93 -2.46
C THR A 195 -6.15 -5.51 -1.98
N ASN A 196 -6.10 -6.80 -1.66
CA ASN A 196 -4.88 -7.47 -1.24
C ASN A 196 -4.55 -8.63 -2.18
N ALA A 197 -3.31 -8.69 -2.62
CA ALA A 197 -2.74 -9.84 -3.31
C ALA A 197 -2.06 -10.75 -2.29
N ASP A 198 -2.65 -11.92 -2.05
CA ASP A 198 -1.99 -12.97 -1.27
C ASP A 198 -0.88 -13.59 -2.11
N ILE A 199 0.36 -13.44 -1.67
CA ILE A 199 1.55 -13.96 -2.35
C ILE A 199 2.21 -15.11 -1.59
N GLY A 200 1.55 -15.64 -0.55
CA GLY A 200 2.02 -16.73 0.28
C GLY A 200 3.05 -16.30 1.33
N ILE A 201 2.94 -15.09 1.88
CA ILE A 201 3.73 -14.66 3.03
C ILE A 201 3.25 -15.36 4.29
N HIS A 202 4.18 -15.93 5.04
CA HIS A 202 3.92 -16.50 6.36
C HIS A 202 3.96 -15.39 7.42
N ILE A 203 2.80 -14.85 7.77
CA ILE A 203 2.69 -13.80 8.79
C ILE A 203 3.12 -14.36 10.15
N LEU A 204 4.15 -13.75 10.75
CA LEU A 204 4.75 -14.24 12.01
C LEU A 204 3.88 -13.97 13.23
N ARG A 205 3.10 -12.88 13.21
CA ARG A 205 2.24 -12.47 14.33
C ARG A 205 0.91 -11.94 13.82
N GLU A 206 -0.20 -12.51 14.30
CA GLU A 206 -1.49 -11.86 14.20
C GLU A 206 -1.45 -10.56 15.04
N GLU A 207 -1.57 -9.40 14.39
CA GLU A 207 -1.58 -8.11 15.09
C GLU A 207 -3.00 -7.55 15.16
N TYR A 208 -3.63 -7.40 14.01
CA TYR A 208 -4.92 -6.72 13.88
C TYR A 208 -5.83 -7.48 12.93
N LYS A 209 -7.13 -7.24 13.05
CA LYS A 209 -8.16 -7.91 12.24
C LYS A 209 -8.86 -6.92 11.34
N LEU A 210 -9.12 -7.31 10.12
CA LEU A 210 -10.00 -6.59 9.21
C LEU A 210 -11.43 -7.07 9.39
N ILE A 211 -12.37 -6.13 9.46
CA ILE A 211 -13.80 -6.40 9.44
C ILE A 211 -14.48 -5.60 8.32
N ASP A 212 -15.61 -6.09 7.86
CA ASP A 212 -16.41 -5.35 6.88
C ASP A 212 -16.93 -4.05 7.51
N PHE A 213 -16.88 -2.96 6.77
CA PHE A 213 -17.31 -1.64 7.24
C PHE A 213 -18.78 -1.64 7.69
N GLU A 214 -19.62 -2.44 7.05
CA GLU A 214 -21.02 -2.62 7.43
C GLU A 214 -21.20 -3.15 8.86
N HIS A 215 -20.18 -3.84 9.43
CA HIS A 215 -20.22 -4.35 10.79
C HIS A 215 -19.75 -3.33 11.85
N LEU A 216 -19.31 -2.14 11.45
CA LEU A 216 -18.85 -1.09 12.36
C LEU A 216 -19.92 -0.75 13.44
N HIS A 217 -21.20 -0.72 13.06
CA HIS A 217 -22.30 -0.43 13.97
C HIS A 217 -22.37 -1.38 15.18
N MET A 218 -21.83 -2.60 15.09
CA MET A 218 -21.80 -3.58 16.18
C MET A 218 -20.93 -3.11 17.36
N PHE A 219 -19.98 -2.22 17.08
CA PHE A 219 -19.06 -1.64 18.07
C PHE A 219 -19.47 -0.25 18.55
N GLU A 220 -20.48 0.36 17.94
CA GLU A 220 -21.00 1.69 18.30
C GLU A 220 -22.14 1.64 19.35
N GLY A 221 -22.28 0.52 20.05
CA GLY A 221 -23.36 0.27 21.01
C GLY A 221 -23.16 0.93 22.39
N TYR A 222 -24.11 0.63 23.30
CA TYR A 222 -24.08 1.13 24.68
C TYR A 222 -22.80 0.71 25.41
N GLY A 223 -22.07 1.70 25.93
CA GLY A 223 -20.79 1.49 26.63
C GLY A 223 -19.55 1.67 25.76
N SER A 224 -19.71 1.92 24.46
CA SER A 224 -18.60 2.27 23.57
C SER A 224 -18.30 3.76 23.61
N CYS A 225 -17.04 4.12 23.39
CA CYS A 225 -16.60 5.49 23.15
C CYS A 225 -16.32 5.65 21.66
N VAL A 226 -17.21 6.36 20.96
CA VAL A 226 -17.03 6.67 19.53
C VAL A 226 -16.54 8.10 19.41
N MET A 227 -15.48 8.33 18.64
CA MET A 227 -14.88 9.65 18.46
C MET A 227 -14.19 9.79 17.10
N THR A 228 -13.95 11.02 16.68
CA THR A 228 -13.12 11.32 15.52
C THR A 228 -11.63 11.21 15.88
N THR A 229 -10.76 11.29 14.87
CA THR A 229 -9.31 11.33 15.10
C THR A 229 -8.90 12.57 15.89
N GLU A 230 -9.53 13.73 15.65
CA GLU A 230 -9.27 14.98 16.36
C GLU A 230 -9.66 14.87 17.84
N GLU A 231 -10.86 14.34 18.13
CA GLU A 231 -11.34 14.11 19.51
C GLU A 231 -10.43 13.11 20.26
N PHE A 232 -9.93 12.08 19.54
CA PHE A 232 -8.95 11.14 20.09
C PHE A 232 -7.64 11.81 20.44
N PHE A 233 -7.13 12.69 19.54
CA PHE A 233 -5.94 13.49 19.79
C PHE A 233 -6.11 14.40 21.04
N GLU A 234 -7.20 15.15 21.12
CA GLU A 234 -7.48 16.03 22.27
C GLU A 234 -7.55 15.25 23.59
N LYS A 235 -8.15 14.06 23.57
CA LYS A 235 -8.28 13.21 24.76
C LYS A 235 -6.94 12.61 25.20
N THR A 236 -6.10 12.18 24.28
CA THR A 236 -4.93 11.33 24.56
C THR A 236 -3.59 12.03 24.38
N GLY A 237 -3.55 13.15 23.66
CA GLY A 237 -2.32 13.78 23.18
C GLY A 237 -1.62 12.92 22.11
N TYR A 238 -2.35 12.01 21.46
CA TYR A 238 -1.82 11.18 20.38
C TYR A 238 -1.19 12.02 19.28
N SER A 239 -0.03 11.58 18.79
CA SER A 239 0.59 12.11 17.59
C SER A 239 1.07 10.93 16.73
N PRO A 240 0.76 10.90 15.43
CA PRO A 240 1.21 9.84 14.53
C PRO A 240 2.74 9.75 14.40
N GLU A 241 3.46 10.80 14.81
CA GLU A 241 4.93 10.82 14.85
C GLU A 241 5.52 10.02 16.03
N THR A 242 4.73 9.82 17.09
CA THR A 242 5.20 9.24 18.35
C THR A 242 4.77 7.79 18.59
N CYS A 243 3.59 7.40 18.12
CA CYS A 243 3.08 6.03 18.28
C CYS A 243 2.02 5.70 17.22
N SER A 244 1.71 4.41 17.09
CA SER A 244 0.60 3.96 16.26
C SER A 244 -0.74 4.22 16.98
N ILE A 245 -1.75 4.70 16.26
CA ILE A 245 -3.11 4.87 16.81
C ILE A 245 -3.67 3.53 17.31
N ALA A 246 -3.33 2.42 16.64
CA ALA A 246 -3.77 1.08 17.05
C ALA A 246 -3.24 0.69 18.44
N GLU A 247 -2.00 1.03 18.74
CA GLU A 247 -1.40 0.78 20.06
C GLU A 247 -2.02 1.69 21.13
N CYS A 248 -2.18 2.98 20.83
CA CYS A 248 -2.77 3.95 21.75
C CYS A 248 -4.22 3.62 22.08
N ILE A 249 -5.06 3.30 21.08
CA ILE A 249 -6.46 2.92 21.29
C ILE A 249 -6.59 1.59 22.04
N ALA A 250 -5.71 0.62 21.77
CA ALA A 250 -5.67 -0.64 22.50
C ALA A 250 -5.31 -0.44 23.97
N GLN A 251 -4.35 0.42 24.27
CA GLN A 251 -3.97 0.75 25.64
C GLN A 251 -5.11 1.44 26.37
N LEU A 252 -5.73 2.45 25.76
CA LEU A 252 -6.85 3.19 26.33
C LEU A 252 -8.06 2.26 26.60
N SER A 253 -8.34 1.34 25.69
CA SER A 253 -9.41 0.34 25.86
C SER A 253 -9.18 -0.55 27.09
N ARG A 254 -7.95 -1.01 27.29
CA ARG A 254 -7.58 -1.82 28.47
C ARG A 254 -7.64 -1.03 29.77
N ASP A 255 -7.14 0.19 29.78
CA ASP A 255 -7.07 1.04 30.97
C ASP A 255 -8.47 1.46 31.46
N GLU A 256 -9.33 1.84 30.55
CA GLU A 256 -10.69 2.28 30.88
C GLU A 256 -11.73 1.15 30.82
N ARG A 257 -11.37 -0.04 30.37
CA ARG A 257 -12.22 -1.23 30.20
C ARG A 257 -13.46 -0.94 29.35
N LYS A 258 -13.24 -0.30 28.20
CA LYS A 258 -14.30 0.09 27.26
C LYS A 258 -13.89 -0.25 25.83
N THR A 259 -14.89 -0.40 24.96
CA THR A 259 -14.67 -0.41 23.52
C THR A 259 -14.47 1.03 23.03
N TYR A 260 -13.42 1.25 22.28
CA TYR A 260 -13.13 2.51 21.62
C TYR A 260 -13.26 2.36 20.12
N VAL A 261 -13.88 3.34 19.48
CA VAL A 261 -14.00 3.45 18.02
C VAL A 261 -13.47 4.83 17.63
N VAL A 262 -12.36 4.87 16.90
CA VAL A 262 -11.83 6.10 16.33
C VAL A 262 -12.05 6.02 14.84
N LYS A 263 -12.80 6.96 14.28
CA LYS A 263 -13.21 6.92 12.87
C LYS A 263 -12.88 8.20 12.11
N THR A 264 -12.59 8.01 10.84
CA THR A 264 -12.59 9.03 9.80
C THR A 264 -13.90 8.94 9.00
N GLU A 265 -14.02 9.66 7.92
CA GLU A 265 -15.18 9.57 7.01
C GLU A 265 -15.30 8.18 6.36
N HIS A 266 -14.17 7.53 6.02
CA HIS A 266 -14.11 6.33 5.19
C HIS A 266 -13.52 5.11 5.89
N SER A 267 -13.02 5.24 7.10
CA SER A 267 -12.38 4.13 7.82
C SER A 267 -12.57 4.24 9.33
N ALA A 268 -12.32 3.14 10.04
CA ALA A 268 -12.28 3.16 11.50
C ALA A 268 -11.23 2.19 12.06
N VAL A 269 -10.73 2.53 13.23
CA VAL A 269 -9.94 1.66 14.11
C VAL A 269 -10.75 1.43 15.38
N ILE A 270 -10.95 0.15 15.73
CA ILE A 270 -11.74 -0.27 16.86
C ILE A 270 -10.86 -1.05 17.82
N ALA A 271 -10.85 -0.72 19.09
CA ALA A 271 -10.26 -1.56 20.12
C ALA A 271 -11.33 -2.00 21.12
N ASP A 272 -11.53 -3.29 21.19
CA ASP A 272 -12.19 -3.91 22.33
C ASP A 272 -11.13 -4.37 23.34
N LEU A 273 -11.54 -4.97 24.46
CA LEU A 273 -10.61 -5.41 25.51
C LEU A 273 -9.61 -6.48 25.06
N LYS A 274 -9.81 -7.07 23.89
CA LYS A 274 -9.06 -8.24 23.42
C LYS A 274 -8.33 -8.01 22.09
N TYR A 275 -8.97 -7.32 21.15
CA TYR A 275 -8.51 -7.17 19.78
C TYR A 275 -8.57 -5.72 19.32
N VAL A 276 -7.75 -5.42 18.29
CA VAL A 276 -7.88 -4.21 17.48
C VAL A 276 -8.33 -4.62 16.10
N TYR A 277 -9.32 -3.89 15.59
CA TYR A 277 -9.88 -4.11 14.27
C TYR A 277 -9.73 -2.87 13.41
N PHE A 278 -9.62 -3.09 12.12
CA PHE A 278 -9.66 -2.08 11.09
C PHE A 278 -10.84 -2.33 10.15
N CYS A 279 -11.42 -1.28 9.63
CA CYS A 279 -12.39 -1.36 8.54
C CYS A 279 -12.31 -0.11 7.67
N ALA A 280 -12.70 -0.24 6.41
CA ALA A 280 -12.85 0.87 5.50
C ALA A 280 -13.89 0.55 4.42
N ASP A 281 -14.57 1.57 3.89
CA ASP A 281 -15.60 1.43 2.87
C ASP A 281 -15.03 1.25 1.45
N TYR A 282 -13.74 1.51 1.26
CA TYR A 282 -13.01 1.38 -0.02
C TYR A 282 -12.33 0.01 -0.22
N ILE A 283 -12.54 -0.97 0.67
CA ILE A 283 -12.04 -2.34 0.47
C ILE A 283 -12.91 -3.06 -0.56
N LYS A 284 -12.24 -3.68 -1.54
CA LYS A 284 -12.88 -4.39 -2.66
C LYS A 284 -12.87 -5.90 -2.46
#